data_ee66a690d2d2990b20c250b494faff49
#
_entry.id   ee66a690d2d2990b20c250b494faff49
#
_cell.length_a   1.000
_cell.length_b   1.000
_cell.length_c   1.000
_cell.angle_alpha   90.00
_cell.angle_beta   90.00
_cell.angle_gamma   90.00
#
_symmetry.space_group_name_H-M   'P 1'
#
loop_
_entity.id
_entity.type
_entity.pdbx_description
1 polymer ?
#
loop_
_entity_poly.entity_id
_entity_poly.type
_entity_poly.pdbx_seq_one_letter_code
_entity_poly.pdbx_strand_id
1 'polypeptide(L)'
;GRQAQFDAAAAALNGPTASNTSELVDAVGSIYGDEVKTAFDGLWRSEKHIPQFVAYTQATAKGDKAGQDAAVTQLKAYAKEFGTTINSVNDKLPAEVVEGAIVQHATELIAVINAQKAGDQPAVYSALRNAYGHMAHTATALAGGTVAKFPDKFDGAVDSKASELLSGLNLLLREHVLLAGSATGAALGGRMPQFEAVAAALNGPTNSNSADIVAAVGSVYGPEIQKAFDGLWRSDKHIPQFVAYTQAAAKGDQAGKDAAVAQLKAYAKEFGTTLNSVNDKLPADAVESAIVEHATTLIAVIDAQAAKDPAKAATALRSAVGHMSMTGKAIAGATVAKFPEKF
;
A
#
# COMPACT_ATOMS: atom_id res chain seq x y z
N GLY A 1 -18.63 -13.01 -11.30
CA GLY A 1 -17.43 -13.08 -10.55
C GLY A 1 -16.40 -11.98 -10.83
N ARG A 2 -15.65 -12.05 -11.94
CA ARG A 2 -14.56 -11.08 -12.20
C ARG A 2 -15.06 -9.65 -12.46
N GLN A 3 -16.21 -9.49 -13.12
CA GLN A 3 -16.79 -8.16 -13.35
C GLN A 3 -17.12 -7.45 -12.03
N ALA A 4 -17.77 -8.14 -11.10
CA ALA A 4 -18.10 -7.56 -9.78
C ALA A 4 -16.84 -7.18 -8.99
N GLN A 5 -15.74 -7.94 -9.11
CA GLN A 5 -14.46 -7.58 -8.50
C GLN A 5 -13.85 -6.34 -9.15
N PHE A 6 -13.92 -6.24 -10.47
CA PHE A 6 -13.48 -5.05 -11.20
C PHE A 6 -14.29 -3.81 -10.79
N ASP A 7 -15.61 -3.91 -10.77
CA ASP A 7 -16.49 -2.81 -10.41
C ASP A 7 -16.24 -2.32 -8.97
N ALA A 8 -16.06 -3.25 -8.02
CA ALA A 8 -15.74 -2.93 -6.64
C ALA A 8 -14.36 -2.25 -6.51
N ALA A 9 -13.35 -2.74 -7.22
CA ALA A 9 -12.02 -2.14 -7.21
C ALA A 9 -12.05 -0.75 -7.87
N ALA A 10 -12.75 -0.59 -8.99
CA ALA A 10 -12.92 0.69 -9.67
C ALA A 10 -13.64 1.72 -8.78
N ALA A 11 -14.68 1.30 -8.05
CA ALA A 11 -15.38 2.16 -7.10
C ALA A 11 -14.48 2.57 -5.92
N ALA A 12 -13.71 1.63 -5.36
CA ALA A 12 -12.76 1.92 -4.28
C ALA A 12 -11.62 2.84 -4.72
N LEU A 13 -11.19 2.72 -5.98
CA LEU A 13 -10.14 3.57 -6.57
C LEU A 13 -10.67 4.95 -6.91
N ASN A 14 -11.76 5.04 -7.68
CA ASN A 14 -12.18 6.27 -8.37
C ASN A 14 -13.67 6.63 -8.19
N GLY A 15 -14.34 6.06 -7.18
CA GLY A 15 -15.72 6.43 -6.85
C GLY A 15 -15.84 7.91 -6.45
N PRO A 16 -17.05 8.48 -6.52
CA PRO A 16 -17.27 9.89 -6.21
C PRO A 16 -17.04 10.22 -4.74
N THR A 17 -17.24 9.24 -3.85
CA THR A 17 -17.06 9.35 -2.40
C THR A 17 -16.42 8.08 -1.84
N ALA A 18 -15.81 8.16 -0.66
CA ALA A 18 -15.20 7.02 0.03
C ALA A 18 -14.25 6.20 -0.85
N SER A 19 -13.52 6.87 -1.76
CA SER A 19 -12.56 6.28 -2.69
C SER A 19 -11.16 6.87 -2.48
N ASN A 20 -10.14 6.21 -3.02
CA ASN A 20 -8.78 6.75 -3.00
C ASN A 20 -8.73 8.13 -3.68
N THR A 21 -9.39 8.28 -4.83
CA THR A 21 -9.43 9.57 -5.55
C THR A 21 -10.12 10.65 -4.72
N SER A 22 -11.27 10.36 -4.08
CA SER A 22 -11.96 11.40 -3.28
C SER A 22 -11.10 11.88 -2.10
N GLU A 23 -10.40 10.99 -1.43
CA GLU A 23 -9.49 11.34 -0.33
C GLU A 23 -8.29 12.17 -0.81
N LEU A 24 -7.73 11.81 -1.97
CA LEU A 24 -6.63 12.56 -2.58
C LEU A 24 -7.07 13.98 -3.00
N VAL A 25 -8.24 14.10 -3.59
CA VAL A 25 -8.86 15.38 -3.98
C VAL A 25 -9.12 16.25 -2.74
N ASP A 26 -9.64 15.65 -1.65
CA ASP A 26 -9.86 16.36 -0.38
C ASP A 26 -8.53 16.83 0.24
N ALA A 27 -7.48 16.01 0.19
CA ALA A 27 -6.16 16.37 0.67
C ALA A 27 -5.58 17.56 -0.12
N VAL A 28 -5.71 17.55 -1.46
CA VAL A 28 -5.29 18.69 -2.30
C VAL A 28 -6.09 19.94 -1.93
N GLY A 29 -7.40 19.83 -1.79
CA GLY A 29 -8.26 20.95 -1.41
C GLY A 29 -7.91 21.56 -0.06
N SER A 30 -7.56 20.73 0.93
CA SER A 30 -7.16 21.19 2.27
C SER A 30 -5.88 22.05 2.25
N ILE A 31 -5.02 21.82 1.27
CA ILE A 31 -3.73 22.51 1.15
C ILE A 31 -3.86 23.76 0.25
N TYR A 32 -4.45 23.57 -0.93
CA TYR A 32 -4.44 24.56 -2.02
C TYR A 32 -5.76 25.33 -2.17
N GLY A 33 -6.84 24.90 -1.50
CA GLY A 33 -8.16 25.53 -1.59
C GLY A 33 -9.10 24.89 -2.62
N ASP A 34 -10.37 25.33 -2.63
CA ASP A 34 -11.46 24.69 -3.38
C ASP A 34 -11.33 24.83 -4.90
N GLU A 35 -10.76 25.92 -5.38
CA GLU A 35 -10.53 26.12 -6.82
C GLU A 35 -9.54 25.09 -7.37
N VAL A 36 -8.42 24.88 -6.66
CA VAL A 36 -7.41 23.88 -7.03
C VAL A 36 -7.95 22.47 -6.84
N LYS A 37 -8.74 22.22 -5.78
CA LYS A 37 -9.46 20.99 -5.57
C LYS A 37 -10.29 20.58 -6.76
N THR A 38 -11.10 21.51 -7.29
CA THR A 38 -11.99 21.29 -8.44
C THR A 38 -11.20 21.00 -9.72
N ALA A 39 -10.16 21.79 -9.97
CA ALA A 39 -9.29 21.60 -11.13
C ALA A 39 -8.56 20.26 -11.06
N PHE A 40 -8.04 19.88 -9.88
CA PHE A 40 -7.36 18.62 -9.67
C PHE A 40 -8.31 17.42 -9.83
N ASP A 41 -9.53 17.49 -9.31
CA ASP A 41 -10.53 16.40 -9.45
C ASP A 41 -10.87 16.19 -10.94
N GLY A 42 -11.11 17.27 -11.69
CA GLY A 42 -11.35 17.20 -13.13
C GLY A 42 -10.18 16.59 -13.90
N LEU A 43 -8.95 16.98 -13.57
CA LEU A 43 -7.74 16.43 -14.18
C LEU A 43 -7.54 14.95 -13.82
N TRP A 44 -7.64 14.60 -12.54
CA TRP A 44 -7.42 13.23 -12.04
C TRP A 44 -8.41 12.23 -12.64
N ARG A 45 -9.69 12.62 -12.78
CA ARG A 45 -10.76 11.80 -13.34
C ARG A 45 -10.90 11.91 -14.86
N SER A 46 -10.00 12.64 -15.53
CA SER A 46 -10.07 12.84 -16.97
C SER A 46 -9.98 11.52 -17.76
N GLU A 47 -10.52 11.54 -18.97
CA GLU A 47 -10.45 10.39 -19.90
C GLU A 47 -9.01 9.99 -20.28
N LYS A 48 -8.03 10.86 -20.01
CA LYS A 48 -6.60 10.60 -20.32
C LYS A 48 -5.86 9.84 -19.21
N HIS A 49 -6.48 9.58 -18.05
CA HIS A 49 -5.84 8.93 -16.91
C HIS A 49 -6.33 7.48 -16.72
N ILE A 50 -7.15 7.22 -15.71
CA ILE A 50 -7.62 5.87 -15.34
C ILE A 50 -8.27 5.14 -16.52
N PRO A 51 -9.14 5.76 -17.35
CA PRO A 51 -9.71 5.11 -18.53
C PRO A 51 -8.67 4.59 -19.51
N GLN A 52 -7.49 5.23 -19.61
CA GLN A 52 -6.44 4.77 -20.53
C GLN A 52 -5.72 3.51 -20.03
N PHE A 53 -5.61 3.28 -18.73
CA PHE A 53 -5.13 1.99 -18.22
C PHE A 53 -6.13 0.86 -18.54
N VAL A 54 -7.43 1.14 -18.47
CA VAL A 54 -8.47 0.18 -18.89
C VAL A 54 -8.37 -0.10 -20.38
N ALA A 55 -8.23 0.95 -21.22
CA ALA A 55 -8.05 0.81 -22.66
C ALA A 55 -6.79 0.01 -23.01
N TYR A 56 -5.66 0.31 -22.36
CA TYR A 56 -4.41 -0.44 -22.52
C TYR A 56 -4.60 -1.92 -22.17
N THR A 57 -5.27 -2.21 -21.03
CA THR A 57 -5.55 -3.59 -20.61
C THR A 57 -6.40 -4.34 -21.62
N GLN A 58 -7.45 -3.70 -22.16
CA GLN A 58 -8.31 -4.29 -23.19
C GLN A 58 -7.56 -4.55 -24.50
N ALA A 59 -6.75 -3.58 -24.95
CA ALA A 59 -5.90 -3.72 -26.13
C ALA A 59 -4.88 -4.85 -25.94
N THR A 60 -4.24 -4.91 -24.77
CA THR A 60 -3.28 -5.98 -24.42
C THR A 60 -3.95 -7.36 -24.42
N ALA A 61 -5.17 -7.49 -23.90
CA ALA A 61 -5.93 -8.73 -23.91
C ALA A 61 -6.20 -9.24 -25.34
N LYS A 62 -6.45 -8.30 -26.28
CA LYS A 62 -6.73 -8.58 -27.71
C LYS A 62 -5.46 -8.73 -28.57
N GLY A 63 -4.28 -8.36 -28.07
CA GLY A 63 -3.06 -8.26 -28.87
C GLY A 63 -3.07 -7.06 -29.84
N ASP A 64 -3.89 -6.05 -29.55
CA ASP A 64 -4.03 -4.83 -30.36
C ASP A 64 -2.90 -3.83 -30.01
N LYS A 65 -1.82 -3.89 -30.80
CA LYS A 65 -0.66 -3.01 -30.61
C LYS A 65 -1.02 -1.54 -30.85
N ALA A 66 -1.85 -1.24 -31.83
CA ALA A 66 -2.25 0.13 -32.14
C ALA A 66 -3.08 0.74 -30.99
N GLY A 67 -3.98 -0.05 -30.39
CA GLY A 67 -4.73 0.36 -29.20
C GLY A 67 -3.83 0.59 -27.98
N GLN A 68 -2.81 -0.25 -27.78
CA GLN A 68 -1.81 -0.05 -26.72
C GLN A 68 -1.06 1.28 -26.91
N ASP A 69 -0.57 1.54 -28.13
CA ASP A 69 0.20 2.76 -28.43
C ASP A 69 -0.67 4.03 -28.31
N ALA A 70 -1.94 3.95 -28.69
CA ALA A 70 -2.90 5.03 -28.52
C ALA A 70 -3.12 5.34 -27.02
N ALA A 71 -3.31 4.33 -26.18
CA ALA A 71 -3.48 4.52 -24.73
C ALA A 71 -2.21 5.12 -24.08
N VAL A 72 -1.02 4.66 -24.46
CA VAL A 72 0.25 5.22 -23.98
C VAL A 72 0.41 6.69 -24.38
N THR A 73 0.00 7.04 -25.60
CA THR A 73 0.03 8.43 -26.08
C THR A 73 -0.86 9.33 -25.21
N GLN A 74 -2.06 8.87 -24.84
CA GLN A 74 -2.97 9.63 -23.96
C GLN A 74 -2.42 9.73 -22.52
N LEU A 75 -1.81 8.66 -21.97
CA LEU A 75 -1.16 8.71 -20.67
C LEU A 75 0.00 9.70 -20.62
N LYS A 76 0.81 9.82 -21.70
CA LYS A 76 1.86 10.83 -21.80
C LYS A 76 1.29 12.24 -21.91
N ALA A 77 0.22 12.43 -22.68
CA ALA A 77 -0.46 13.71 -22.75
C ALA A 77 -1.04 14.12 -21.38
N TYR A 78 -1.61 13.18 -20.65
CA TYR A 78 -2.04 13.39 -19.27
C TYR A 78 -0.88 13.80 -18.36
N ALA A 79 0.25 13.10 -18.40
CA ALA A 79 1.42 13.40 -17.58
C ALA A 79 1.90 14.84 -17.78
N LYS A 80 1.98 15.30 -19.03
CA LYS A 80 2.35 16.66 -19.37
C LYS A 80 1.33 17.69 -18.84
N GLU A 81 0.04 17.43 -19.01
CA GLU A 81 -1.04 18.29 -18.50
C GLU A 81 -1.01 18.36 -16.98
N PHE A 82 -0.79 17.21 -16.33
CA PHE A 82 -0.67 17.10 -14.88
C PHE A 82 0.52 17.93 -14.37
N GLY A 83 1.71 17.77 -14.96
CA GLY A 83 2.90 18.53 -14.60
C GLY A 83 2.69 20.03 -14.74
N THR A 84 2.10 20.46 -15.86
CA THR A 84 1.79 21.88 -16.11
C THR A 84 0.80 22.43 -15.09
N THR A 85 -0.27 21.69 -14.79
CA THR A 85 -1.30 22.11 -13.83
C THR A 85 -0.73 22.21 -12.42
N ILE A 86 0.04 21.23 -11.97
CA ILE A 86 0.66 21.27 -10.63
C ILE A 86 1.67 22.44 -10.53
N ASN A 87 2.50 22.65 -11.55
CA ASN A 87 3.44 23.77 -11.56
C ASN A 87 2.73 25.14 -11.53
N SER A 88 1.59 25.28 -12.19
CA SER A 88 0.82 26.55 -12.20
C SER A 88 0.33 26.97 -10.81
N VAL A 89 0.07 26.01 -9.93
CA VAL A 89 -0.38 26.26 -8.55
C VAL A 89 0.75 26.11 -7.54
N ASN A 90 1.88 25.50 -7.93
CA ASN A 90 3.05 25.32 -7.09
C ASN A 90 4.35 25.41 -7.91
N ASP A 91 4.95 26.59 -7.96
CA ASP A 91 6.20 26.88 -8.66
C ASP A 91 7.44 26.15 -8.08
N LYS A 92 7.31 25.53 -6.92
CA LYS A 92 8.35 24.68 -6.30
C LYS A 92 8.34 23.26 -6.86
N LEU A 93 7.38 22.94 -7.73
CA LEU A 93 7.24 21.67 -8.43
C LEU A 93 7.39 21.89 -9.94
N PRO A 94 8.60 21.79 -10.51
CA PRO A 94 8.83 21.98 -11.94
C PRO A 94 7.98 21.02 -12.77
N ALA A 95 7.34 21.53 -13.82
CA ALA A 95 6.38 20.77 -14.63
C ALA A 95 6.99 19.47 -15.19
N GLU A 96 8.23 19.54 -15.69
CA GLU A 96 8.95 18.39 -16.26
C GLU A 96 9.30 17.32 -15.23
N VAL A 97 9.54 17.71 -13.97
CA VAL A 97 9.82 16.76 -12.88
C VAL A 97 8.54 15.99 -12.52
N VAL A 98 7.43 16.70 -12.40
CA VAL A 98 6.12 16.09 -12.13
C VAL A 98 5.66 15.24 -13.32
N GLU A 99 5.82 15.72 -14.56
CA GLU A 99 5.54 14.94 -15.77
C GLU A 99 6.34 13.63 -15.77
N GLY A 100 7.65 13.70 -15.51
CA GLY A 100 8.52 12.53 -15.46
C GLY A 100 8.05 11.49 -14.45
N ALA A 101 7.65 11.92 -13.26
CA ALA A 101 7.12 11.03 -12.21
C ALA A 101 5.81 10.33 -12.64
N ILE A 102 4.90 11.05 -13.32
CA ILE A 102 3.64 10.46 -13.82
C ILE A 102 3.89 9.51 -15.00
N VAL A 103 4.85 9.82 -15.88
CA VAL A 103 5.25 8.90 -16.97
C VAL A 103 5.83 7.61 -16.39
N GLN A 104 6.67 7.71 -15.36
CA GLN A 104 7.23 6.54 -14.67
C GLN A 104 6.13 5.70 -14.01
N HIS A 105 5.19 6.34 -13.30
CA HIS A 105 4.01 5.67 -12.74
C HIS A 105 3.24 4.88 -13.81
N ALA A 106 2.97 5.50 -14.95
CA ALA A 106 2.28 4.84 -16.06
C ALA A 106 3.09 3.64 -16.60
N THR A 107 4.41 3.80 -16.74
CA THR A 107 5.30 2.73 -17.22
C THR A 107 5.26 1.51 -16.31
N GLU A 108 5.28 1.71 -15.00
CA GLU A 108 5.27 0.62 -14.03
C GLU A 108 3.93 -0.10 -13.96
N LEU A 109 2.81 0.63 -14.04
CA LEU A 109 1.49 -0.01 -14.13
C LEU A 109 1.33 -0.81 -15.44
N ILE A 110 1.87 -0.32 -16.55
CA ILE A 110 1.92 -1.05 -17.82
C ILE A 110 2.74 -2.34 -17.68
N ALA A 111 3.85 -2.32 -16.93
CA ALA A 111 4.63 -3.52 -16.67
C ALA A 111 3.80 -4.56 -15.88
N VAL A 112 3.01 -4.15 -14.88
CA VAL A 112 2.06 -5.04 -14.18
C VAL A 112 1.06 -5.66 -15.14
N ILE A 113 0.44 -4.85 -16.03
CA ILE A 113 -0.55 -5.32 -17.01
C ILE A 113 0.08 -6.36 -17.98
N ASN A 114 1.28 -6.09 -18.47
CA ASN A 114 1.99 -6.97 -19.39
C ASN A 114 2.38 -8.31 -18.72
N ALA A 115 2.86 -8.27 -17.46
CA ALA A 115 3.16 -9.47 -16.68
C ALA A 115 1.88 -10.31 -16.43
N GLN A 116 0.75 -9.64 -16.12
CA GLN A 116 -0.55 -10.32 -16.00
C GLN A 116 -0.97 -11.00 -17.28
N LYS A 117 -0.79 -10.35 -18.45
CA LYS A 117 -1.09 -10.93 -19.75
C LYS A 117 -0.21 -12.15 -20.06
N ALA A 118 1.07 -12.08 -19.69
CA ALA A 118 2.01 -13.18 -19.85
C ALA A 118 1.72 -14.36 -18.90
N GLY A 119 0.91 -14.16 -17.85
CA GLY A 119 0.67 -15.16 -16.81
C GLY A 119 1.85 -15.32 -15.84
N ASP A 120 2.85 -14.44 -15.92
CA ASP A 120 4.05 -14.46 -15.07
C ASP A 120 3.73 -13.83 -13.71
N GLN A 121 3.23 -14.66 -12.79
CA GLN A 121 2.81 -14.19 -11.47
C GLN A 121 3.97 -13.59 -10.64
N PRO A 122 5.17 -14.15 -10.59
CA PRO A 122 6.33 -13.50 -9.96
C PRO A 122 6.60 -12.10 -10.51
N ALA A 123 6.60 -11.93 -11.85
CA ALA A 123 6.81 -10.62 -12.48
C ALA A 123 5.67 -9.63 -12.13
N VAL A 124 4.42 -10.08 -12.00
CA VAL A 124 3.29 -9.24 -11.56
C VAL A 124 3.59 -8.62 -10.20
N TYR A 125 3.99 -9.42 -9.22
CA TYR A 125 4.20 -8.91 -7.87
C TYR A 125 5.51 -8.12 -7.73
N SER A 126 6.54 -8.45 -8.50
CA SER A 126 7.75 -7.62 -8.59
C SER A 126 7.45 -6.25 -9.18
N ALA A 127 6.73 -6.18 -10.30
CA ALA A 127 6.33 -4.91 -10.92
C ALA A 127 5.38 -4.10 -10.02
N LEU A 128 4.46 -4.76 -9.32
CA LEU A 128 3.54 -4.09 -8.38
C LEU A 128 4.30 -3.46 -7.21
N ARG A 129 5.30 -4.15 -6.64
CA ARG A 129 6.16 -3.61 -5.57
C ARG A 129 6.95 -2.41 -6.05
N ASN A 130 7.50 -2.46 -7.27
CA ASN A 130 8.20 -1.33 -7.88
C ASN A 130 7.28 -0.13 -8.05
N ALA A 131 6.09 -0.32 -8.63
CA ALA A 131 5.09 0.73 -8.80
C ALA A 131 4.68 1.35 -7.46
N TYR A 132 4.53 0.54 -6.43
CA TYR A 132 4.17 1.00 -5.08
C TYR A 132 5.30 1.83 -4.45
N GLY A 133 6.55 1.38 -4.56
CA GLY A 133 7.74 2.10 -4.12
C GLY A 133 7.91 3.44 -4.83
N HIS A 134 7.73 3.46 -6.16
CA HIS A 134 7.77 4.68 -6.95
C HIS A 134 6.74 5.72 -6.49
N MET A 135 5.51 5.30 -6.19
CA MET A 135 4.49 6.23 -5.68
C MET A 135 4.85 6.85 -4.33
N ALA A 136 5.58 6.13 -3.46
CA ALA A 136 6.09 6.71 -2.22
C ALA A 136 7.13 7.82 -2.50
N HIS A 137 8.05 7.60 -3.44
CA HIS A 137 9.02 8.63 -3.85
C HIS A 137 8.35 9.84 -4.50
N THR A 138 7.35 9.61 -5.37
CA THR A 138 6.54 10.69 -5.97
C THR A 138 5.83 11.50 -4.89
N ALA A 139 5.21 10.85 -3.91
CA ALA A 139 4.55 11.52 -2.80
C ALA A 139 5.52 12.37 -1.97
N THR A 140 6.74 11.87 -1.69
CA THR A 140 7.78 12.63 -0.99
C THR A 140 8.20 13.88 -1.78
N ALA A 141 8.40 13.76 -3.09
CA ALA A 141 8.75 14.90 -3.93
C ALA A 141 7.63 15.97 -3.96
N LEU A 142 6.36 15.54 -4.11
CA LEU A 142 5.21 16.43 -4.07
C LEU A 142 5.07 17.12 -2.69
N ALA A 143 5.28 16.37 -1.61
CA ALA A 143 5.28 16.93 -0.25
C ALA A 143 6.40 17.95 -0.07
N GLY A 144 7.61 17.69 -0.56
CA GLY A 144 8.74 18.62 -0.51
C GLY A 144 8.45 19.96 -1.18
N GLY A 145 7.92 19.91 -2.41
CA GLY A 145 7.49 21.13 -3.11
C GLY A 145 6.34 21.85 -2.41
N THR A 146 5.43 21.09 -1.77
CA THR A 146 4.30 21.67 -1.01
C THR A 146 4.77 22.38 0.26
N VAL A 147 5.64 21.76 1.04
CA VAL A 147 6.25 22.37 2.23
C VAL A 147 7.05 23.63 1.85
N ALA A 148 7.83 23.56 0.77
CA ALA A 148 8.58 24.70 0.27
C ALA A 148 7.69 25.87 -0.22
N LYS A 149 6.49 25.56 -0.72
CA LYS A 149 5.49 26.57 -1.14
C LYS A 149 4.76 27.23 0.04
N PHE A 150 4.50 26.46 1.09
CA PHE A 150 3.69 26.85 2.23
C PHE A 150 4.44 26.67 3.56
N PRO A 151 5.61 27.30 3.77
CA PRO A 151 6.41 27.09 4.98
C PRO A 151 5.66 27.47 6.26
N ASP A 152 4.71 28.39 6.19
CA ASP A 152 3.90 28.81 7.34
C ASP A 152 2.77 27.81 7.70
N LYS A 153 2.46 26.86 6.80
CA LYS A 153 1.44 25.84 7.05
C LYS A 153 2.02 24.54 7.57
N PHE A 154 3.31 24.31 7.35
CA PHE A 154 3.95 23.02 7.64
C PHE A 154 5.26 23.25 8.41
N ASP A 155 5.36 22.62 9.56
CA ASP A 155 6.60 22.56 10.34
C ASP A 155 7.44 21.35 9.93
N GLY A 156 8.77 21.52 9.90
CA GLY A 156 9.73 20.44 9.66
C GLY A 156 10.19 20.33 8.21
N ALA A 157 11.02 19.31 7.97
CA ALA A 157 11.65 19.02 6.68
C ALA A 157 11.21 17.65 6.16
N VAL A 158 10.84 17.59 4.89
CA VAL A 158 10.40 16.32 4.25
C VAL A 158 11.58 15.38 4.02
N ASP A 159 12.78 15.92 3.89
CA ASP A 159 14.05 15.23 3.69
C ASP A 159 14.79 14.91 5.00
N SER A 160 14.13 15.09 6.17
CA SER A 160 14.69 14.64 7.44
C SER A 160 14.67 13.12 7.55
N LYS A 161 15.63 12.54 8.27
CA LYS A 161 15.64 11.09 8.55
C LYS A 161 14.37 10.61 9.27
N ALA A 162 13.75 11.46 10.09
CA ALA A 162 12.48 11.16 10.74
C ALA A 162 11.34 11.02 9.72
N SER A 163 11.28 11.89 8.71
CA SER A 163 10.32 11.82 7.61
C SER A 163 10.57 10.60 6.72
N GLU A 164 11.84 10.28 6.44
CA GLU A 164 12.23 9.07 5.71
C GLU A 164 11.80 7.79 6.44
N LEU A 165 12.02 7.73 7.77
CA LEU A 165 11.55 6.62 8.60
C LEU A 165 10.03 6.45 8.54
N LEU A 166 9.29 7.54 8.71
CA LEU A 166 7.82 7.52 8.66
C LEU A 166 7.31 7.06 7.28
N SER A 167 7.88 7.61 6.21
CA SER A 167 7.50 7.28 4.83
C SER A 167 7.82 5.83 4.50
N GLY A 168 9.01 5.35 4.89
CA GLY A 168 9.46 3.98 4.69
C GLY A 168 8.61 2.97 5.46
N LEU A 169 8.30 3.24 6.73
CA LEU A 169 7.40 2.37 7.51
C LEU A 169 5.98 2.36 6.93
N ASN A 170 5.45 3.50 6.52
CA ASN A 170 4.13 3.57 5.89
C ASN A 170 4.11 2.78 4.58
N LEU A 171 5.15 2.89 3.75
CA LEU A 171 5.28 2.10 2.52
C LEU A 171 5.21 0.60 2.85
N LEU A 172 6.10 0.12 3.72
CA LEU A 172 6.25 -1.30 4.01
C LEU A 172 5.02 -1.91 4.71
N LEU A 173 4.45 -1.23 5.69
CA LEU A 173 3.30 -1.74 6.44
C LEU A 173 2.01 -1.75 5.60
N ARG A 174 1.81 -0.77 4.73
CA ARG A 174 0.67 -0.76 3.79
C ARG A 174 0.84 -1.82 2.71
N GLU A 175 2.04 -1.97 2.14
CA GLU A 175 2.36 -3.04 1.20
C GLU A 175 2.09 -4.41 1.82
N HIS A 176 2.48 -4.61 3.09
CA HIS A 176 2.23 -5.85 3.83
C HIS A 176 0.76 -6.28 3.77
N VAL A 177 -0.14 -5.39 4.10
CA VAL A 177 -1.59 -5.66 4.11
C VAL A 177 -2.15 -5.86 2.70
N LEU A 178 -1.68 -5.11 1.71
CA LEU A 178 -2.10 -5.28 0.30
C LEU A 178 -1.69 -6.67 -0.24
N LEU A 179 -0.46 -7.10 0.06
CA LEU A 179 0.04 -8.43 -0.32
C LEU A 179 -0.71 -9.54 0.45
N ALA A 180 -0.95 -9.36 1.76
CA ALA A 180 -1.71 -10.31 2.56
C ALA A 180 -3.14 -10.49 2.05
N GLY A 181 -3.85 -9.38 1.77
CA GLY A 181 -5.19 -9.41 1.19
C GLY A 181 -5.22 -10.05 -0.21
N SER A 182 -4.18 -9.82 -1.01
CA SER A 182 -4.02 -10.47 -2.32
C SER A 182 -3.78 -11.99 -2.18
N ALA A 183 -2.96 -12.41 -1.20
CA ALA A 183 -2.67 -13.82 -0.94
C ALA A 183 -3.92 -14.57 -0.50
N THR A 184 -4.67 -14.03 0.47
CA THR A 184 -5.91 -14.65 0.97
C THR A 184 -6.97 -14.74 -0.12
N GLY A 185 -7.13 -13.68 -0.94
CA GLY A 185 -8.04 -13.69 -2.09
C GLY A 185 -7.62 -14.67 -3.19
N ALA A 186 -6.32 -14.89 -3.42
CA ALA A 186 -5.83 -15.89 -4.34
C ALA A 186 -6.10 -17.32 -3.81
N ALA A 187 -5.84 -17.57 -2.53
CA ALA A 187 -6.10 -18.84 -1.86
C ALA A 187 -7.59 -19.22 -1.91
N LEU A 188 -8.48 -18.31 -1.48
CA LEU A 188 -9.92 -18.52 -1.52
C LEU A 188 -10.47 -18.70 -2.94
N GLY A 189 -9.82 -18.08 -3.93
CA GLY A 189 -10.16 -18.23 -5.35
C GLY A 189 -9.56 -19.45 -6.03
N GLY A 190 -8.79 -20.30 -5.32
CA GLY A 190 -8.10 -21.47 -5.90
C GLY A 190 -7.02 -21.14 -6.92
N ARG A 191 -6.50 -19.90 -6.91
CA ARG A 191 -5.48 -19.42 -7.86
C ARG A 191 -4.08 -19.66 -7.28
N MET A 192 -3.69 -20.94 -7.20
CA MET A 192 -2.45 -21.35 -6.53
C MET A 192 -1.17 -20.70 -7.07
N PRO A 193 -0.93 -20.59 -8.41
CA PRO A 193 0.26 -19.89 -8.91
C PRO A 193 0.32 -18.42 -8.47
N GLN A 194 -0.82 -17.75 -8.39
CA GLN A 194 -0.91 -16.38 -7.85
C GLN A 194 -0.63 -16.36 -6.35
N PHE A 195 -1.20 -17.30 -5.59
CA PHE A 195 -0.97 -17.41 -4.15
C PHE A 195 0.52 -17.60 -3.84
N GLU A 196 1.19 -18.51 -4.52
CA GLU A 196 2.62 -18.79 -4.33
C GLU A 196 3.48 -17.56 -4.63
N ALA A 197 3.20 -16.85 -5.73
CA ALA A 197 3.94 -15.65 -6.10
C ALA A 197 3.74 -14.51 -5.10
N VAL A 198 2.50 -14.26 -4.66
CA VAL A 198 2.25 -13.20 -3.68
C VAL A 198 2.75 -13.57 -2.29
N ALA A 199 2.69 -14.84 -1.90
CA ALA A 199 3.28 -15.32 -0.64
C ALA A 199 4.80 -15.12 -0.62
N ALA A 200 5.48 -15.38 -1.75
CA ALA A 200 6.90 -15.09 -1.91
C ALA A 200 7.21 -13.59 -1.83
N ALA A 201 6.42 -12.74 -2.48
CA ALA A 201 6.56 -11.29 -2.40
C ALA A 201 6.29 -10.73 -0.99
N LEU A 202 5.36 -11.35 -0.25
CA LEU A 202 5.02 -10.97 1.13
C LEU A 202 6.10 -11.45 2.12
N ASN A 203 6.47 -12.72 2.09
CA ASN A 203 7.24 -13.37 3.16
C ASN A 203 8.43 -14.22 2.68
N GLY A 204 8.89 -14.04 1.45
CA GLY A 204 10.11 -14.70 0.97
C GLY A 204 11.35 -14.33 1.79
N PRO A 205 12.41 -15.14 1.74
CA PRO A 205 13.62 -14.89 2.51
C PRO A 205 14.39 -13.64 2.05
N THR A 206 14.25 -13.27 0.79
CA THR A 206 14.88 -12.10 0.16
C THR A 206 13.90 -11.45 -0.82
N ASN A 207 14.12 -10.18 -1.16
CA ASN A 207 13.29 -9.43 -2.13
C ASN A 207 11.79 -9.49 -1.80
N SER A 208 11.45 -9.45 -0.52
CA SER A 208 10.09 -9.53 -0.02
C SER A 208 9.80 -8.41 0.95
N ASN A 209 8.53 -8.10 1.14
CA ASN A 209 8.09 -7.11 2.11
C ASN A 209 8.60 -7.43 3.54
N SER A 210 8.52 -8.68 3.98
CA SER A 210 9.04 -9.09 5.30
C SER A 210 10.55 -8.89 5.40
N ALA A 211 11.32 -9.18 4.35
CA ALA A 211 12.77 -8.98 4.35
C ALA A 211 13.12 -7.48 4.49
N ASP A 212 12.36 -6.61 3.81
CA ASP A 212 12.56 -5.17 3.87
C ASP A 212 12.16 -4.58 5.24
N ILE A 213 11.07 -5.07 5.84
CA ILE A 213 10.66 -4.68 7.21
C ILE A 213 11.76 -5.10 8.22
N VAL A 214 12.25 -6.32 8.11
CA VAL A 214 13.32 -6.84 8.98
C VAL A 214 14.61 -6.03 8.82
N ALA A 215 14.98 -5.67 7.59
CA ALA A 215 16.12 -4.81 7.31
C ALA A 215 15.94 -3.39 7.88
N ALA A 216 14.73 -2.82 7.77
CA ALA A 216 14.41 -1.52 8.36
C ALA A 216 14.57 -1.53 9.89
N VAL A 217 14.10 -2.58 10.57
CA VAL A 217 14.34 -2.75 12.02
C VAL A 217 15.84 -2.85 12.32
N GLY A 218 16.57 -3.62 11.54
CA GLY A 218 18.03 -3.77 11.73
C GLY A 218 18.82 -2.46 11.57
N SER A 219 18.40 -1.61 10.63
CA SER A 219 19.05 -0.31 10.40
C SER A 219 18.93 0.64 11.59
N VAL A 220 17.88 0.51 12.38
CA VAL A 220 17.63 1.37 13.56
C VAL A 220 18.16 0.75 14.84
N TYR A 221 17.85 -0.54 15.08
CA TYR A 221 18.06 -1.22 16.35
C TYR A 221 19.30 -2.13 16.36
N GLY A 222 19.92 -2.37 15.23
CA GLY A 222 21.11 -3.21 15.08
C GLY A 222 20.80 -4.69 14.79
N PRO A 223 21.85 -5.47 14.47
CA PRO A 223 21.71 -6.83 13.92
C PRO A 223 21.13 -7.85 14.89
N GLU A 224 21.36 -7.71 16.20
CA GLU A 224 20.80 -8.62 17.20
C GLU A 224 19.29 -8.49 17.30
N ILE A 225 18.80 -7.24 17.33
CA ILE A 225 17.34 -6.97 17.37
C ILE A 225 16.72 -7.36 16.03
N GLN A 226 17.40 -7.11 14.91
CA GLN A 226 16.97 -7.56 13.58
C GLN A 226 16.70 -9.07 13.57
N LYS A 227 17.63 -9.87 14.09
CA LYS A 227 17.50 -11.33 14.13
C LYS A 227 16.34 -11.78 15.05
N ALA A 228 16.21 -11.16 16.22
CA ALA A 228 15.13 -11.46 17.14
C ALA A 228 13.76 -11.08 16.54
N PHE A 229 13.68 -9.92 15.90
CA PHE A 229 12.50 -9.45 15.20
C PHE A 229 12.11 -10.35 14.03
N ASP A 230 13.06 -10.79 13.21
CA ASP A 230 12.81 -11.71 12.09
C ASP A 230 12.19 -13.04 12.59
N GLY A 231 12.72 -13.59 13.69
CA GLY A 231 12.15 -14.78 14.31
C GLY A 231 10.73 -14.60 14.82
N LEU A 232 10.42 -13.45 15.43
CA LEU A 232 9.08 -13.09 15.88
C LEU A 232 8.13 -12.84 14.72
N TRP A 233 8.55 -12.01 13.73
CA TRP A 233 7.75 -11.62 12.57
C TRP A 233 7.34 -12.81 11.72
N ARG A 234 8.24 -13.76 11.50
CA ARG A 234 8.01 -14.98 10.72
C ARG A 234 7.53 -16.18 11.55
N SER A 235 7.21 -15.96 12.84
CA SER A 235 6.75 -17.03 13.72
C SER A 235 5.44 -17.67 13.23
N ASP A 236 5.18 -18.87 13.69
CA ASP A 236 3.97 -19.63 13.39
C ASP A 236 2.68 -18.95 13.89
N LYS A 237 2.82 -17.94 14.76
CA LYS A 237 1.70 -17.21 15.36
C LYS A 237 1.24 -15.99 14.52
N HIS A 238 1.95 -15.63 13.44
CA HIS A 238 1.65 -14.46 12.61
C HIS A 238 1.08 -14.86 11.24
N ILE A 239 1.89 -14.75 10.17
CA ILE A 239 1.43 -14.98 8.80
C ILE A 239 0.79 -16.38 8.62
N PRO A 240 1.33 -17.48 9.17
CA PRO A 240 0.69 -18.79 9.09
C PRO A 240 -0.72 -18.85 9.68
N GLN A 241 -1.03 -18.02 10.69
CA GLN A 241 -2.38 -18.00 11.28
C GLN A 241 -3.41 -17.34 10.38
N PHE A 242 -3.02 -16.35 9.58
CA PHE A 242 -3.92 -15.82 8.55
C PHE A 242 -4.18 -16.84 7.44
N VAL A 243 -3.20 -17.67 7.09
CA VAL A 243 -3.40 -18.79 6.17
C VAL A 243 -4.37 -19.83 6.77
N ALA A 244 -4.17 -20.20 8.05
CA ALA A 244 -5.05 -21.12 8.77
C ALA A 244 -6.48 -20.57 8.85
N TYR A 245 -6.64 -19.29 9.21
CA TYR A 245 -7.94 -18.63 9.22
C TYR A 245 -8.61 -18.66 7.84
N THR A 246 -7.85 -18.36 6.77
CA THR A 246 -8.36 -18.39 5.39
C THR A 246 -8.86 -19.77 4.99
N GLN A 247 -8.13 -20.81 5.36
CA GLN A 247 -8.53 -22.21 5.10
C GLN A 247 -9.78 -22.61 5.88
N ALA A 248 -9.87 -22.19 7.16
CA ALA A 248 -11.04 -22.40 7.99
C ALA A 248 -12.28 -21.66 7.43
N ALA A 249 -12.11 -20.40 7.02
CA ALA A 249 -13.16 -19.62 6.39
C ALA A 249 -13.68 -20.26 5.09
N ALA A 250 -12.78 -20.80 4.26
CA ALA A 250 -13.15 -21.53 3.03
C ALA A 250 -14.02 -22.76 3.30
N LYS A 251 -13.86 -23.38 4.47
CA LYS A 251 -14.59 -24.61 4.89
C LYS A 251 -15.80 -24.33 5.75
N GLY A 252 -16.01 -23.07 6.20
CA GLY A 252 -17.01 -22.75 7.22
C GLY A 252 -16.67 -23.31 8.62
N ASP A 253 -15.39 -23.59 8.88
CA ASP A 253 -14.90 -24.15 10.14
C ASP A 253 -14.72 -23.04 11.19
N GLN A 254 -15.74 -22.86 12.04
CA GLN A 254 -15.69 -21.84 13.09
C GLN A 254 -14.63 -22.14 14.14
N ALA A 255 -14.44 -23.39 14.52
CA ALA A 255 -13.45 -23.79 15.53
C ALA A 255 -12.01 -23.49 15.02
N GLY A 256 -11.73 -23.75 13.75
CA GLY A 256 -10.46 -23.40 13.11
C GLY A 256 -10.23 -21.89 13.05
N LYS A 257 -11.28 -21.10 12.75
CA LYS A 257 -11.21 -19.62 12.80
C LYS A 257 -10.88 -19.13 14.21
N ASP A 258 -11.56 -19.64 15.23
CA ASP A 258 -11.37 -19.23 16.62
C ASP A 258 -9.94 -19.60 17.12
N ALA A 259 -9.44 -20.76 16.73
CA ALA A 259 -8.08 -21.20 17.05
C ALA A 259 -7.03 -20.26 16.43
N ALA A 260 -7.18 -19.89 15.16
CA ALA A 260 -6.28 -18.95 14.49
C ALA A 260 -6.30 -17.56 15.15
N VAL A 261 -7.48 -17.05 15.51
CA VAL A 261 -7.64 -15.77 16.23
C VAL A 261 -6.95 -15.82 17.60
N ALA A 262 -7.04 -16.93 18.33
CA ALA A 262 -6.37 -17.09 19.62
C ALA A 262 -4.84 -16.99 19.48
N GLN A 263 -4.26 -17.58 18.41
CA GLN A 263 -2.82 -17.49 18.13
C GLN A 263 -2.40 -16.08 17.71
N LEU A 264 -3.21 -15.38 16.90
CA LEU A 264 -2.96 -13.98 16.52
C LEU A 264 -2.98 -13.05 17.74
N LYS A 265 -3.87 -13.27 18.72
CA LYS A 265 -3.87 -12.51 19.98
C LYS A 265 -2.64 -12.82 20.84
N ALA A 266 -2.22 -14.08 20.91
CA ALA A 266 -1.00 -14.45 21.60
C ALA A 266 0.24 -13.81 20.96
N TYR A 267 0.28 -13.76 19.62
CA TYR A 267 1.30 -13.04 18.87
C TYR A 267 1.29 -11.53 19.20
N ALA A 268 0.13 -10.89 19.20
CA ALA A 268 0.02 -9.46 19.50
C ALA A 268 0.62 -9.09 20.87
N LYS A 269 0.33 -9.90 21.88
CA LYS A 269 0.89 -9.74 23.23
C LYS A 269 2.40 -9.92 23.26
N GLU A 270 2.93 -10.96 22.62
CA GLU A 270 4.36 -11.23 22.51
C GLU A 270 5.08 -10.10 21.74
N PHE A 271 4.48 -9.64 20.65
CA PHE A 271 5.00 -8.55 19.83
C PHE A 271 5.07 -7.24 20.63
N GLY A 272 4.00 -6.89 21.35
CA GLY A 272 3.97 -5.71 22.22
C GLY A 272 5.05 -5.74 23.31
N THR A 273 5.18 -6.88 23.99
CA THR A 273 6.21 -7.08 25.02
C THR A 273 7.63 -6.97 24.45
N THR A 274 7.86 -7.58 23.29
CA THR A 274 9.17 -7.57 22.62
C THR A 274 9.55 -6.17 22.17
N LEU A 275 8.65 -5.44 21.50
CA LEU A 275 8.95 -4.06 21.07
C LEU A 275 9.16 -3.12 22.24
N ASN A 276 8.35 -3.23 23.31
CA ASN A 276 8.55 -2.42 24.51
C ASN A 276 9.92 -2.67 25.16
N SER A 277 10.41 -3.92 25.16
CA SER A 277 11.71 -4.26 25.76
C SER A 277 12.90 -3.57 25.08
N VAL A 278 12.78 -3.25 23.79
CA VAL A 278 13.83 -2.56 23.01
C VAL A 278 13.54 -1.07 22.82
N ASN A 279 12.28 -0.66 22.99
CA ASN A 279 11.85 0.74 22.88
C ASN A 279 10.75 1.05 23.90
N ASP A 280 11.15 1.63 25.03
CA ASP A 280 10.25 2.03 26.14
C ASP A 280 9.27 3.16 25.77
N LYS A 281 9.43 3.80 24.62
CA LYS A 281 8.49 4.75 24.05
C LYS A 281 7.32 4.07 23.29
N LEU A 282 7.36 2.74 23.19
CA LEU A 282 6.29 1.90 22.66
C LEU A 282 5.66 1.08 23.79
N PRO A 283 4.62 1.57 24.49
CA PRO A 283 3.94 0.82 25.55
C PRO A 283 3.43 -0.52 25.02
N ALA A 284 3.69 -1.61 25.74
CA ALA A 284 3.39 -2.97 25.30
C ALA A 284 1.90 -3.16 24.96
N ASP A 285 1.01 -2.61 25.79
CA ASP A 285 -0.45 -2.67 25.62
C ASP A 285 -0.95 -1.88 24.42
N ALA A 286 -0.33 -0.74 24.13
CA ALA A 286 -0.66 0.05 22.94
C ALA A 286 -0.24 -0.69 21.65
N VAL A 287 0.94 -1.30 21.65
CA VAL A 287 1.41 -2.12 20.53
C VAL A 287 0.55 -3.37 20.37
N GLU A 288 0.25 -4.09 21.47
CA GLU A 288 -0.66 -5.25 21.47
C GLU A 288 -2.01 -4.88 20.83
N SER A 289 -2.61 -3.77 21.27
CA SER A 289 -3.88 -3.26 20.73
C SER A 289 -3.82 -2.97 19.24
N ALA A 290 -2.74 -2.35 18.75
CA ALA A 290 -2.53 -2.07 17.32
C ALA A 290 -2.40 -3.35 16.50
N ILE A 291 -1.71 -4.39 17.00
CA ILE A 291 -1.59 -5.69 16.31
C ILE A 291 -2.91 -6.46 16.33
N VAL A 292 -3.68 -6.40 17.42
CA VAL A 292 -5.04 -6.98 17.46
C VAL A 292 -5.95 -6.31 16.44
N GLU A 293 -5.89 -5.00 16.30
CA GLU A 293 -6.68 -4.26 15.29
C GLU A 293 -6.22 -4.57 13.87
N HIS A 294 -4.90 -4.68 13.62
CA HIS A 294 -4.37 -5.20 12.36
C HIS A 294 -4.96 -6.58 12.02
N ALA A 295 -4.97 -7.50 12.97
CA ALA A 295 -5.54 -8.82 12.76
C ALA A 295 -7.05 -8.75 12.47
N THR A 296 -7.79 -7.95 13.21
CA THR A 296 -9.23 -7.77 13.06
C THR A 296 -9.60 -7.21 11.68
N THR A 297 -8.89 -6.18 11.24
CA THR A 297 -9.15 -5.55 9.92
C THR A 297 -8.80 -6.49 8.76
N LEU A 298 -7.71 -7.27 8.85
CA LEU A 298 -7.38 -8.25 7.82
C LEU A 298 -8.33 -9.46 7.83
N ILE A 299 -8.80 -9.91 8.98
CA ILE A 299 -9.86 -10.93 9.10
C ILE A 299 -11.13 -10.47 8.41
N ALA A 300 -11.53 -9.21 8.55
CA ALA A 300 -12.68 -8.67 7.85
C ALA A 300 -12.53 -8.73 6.31
N VAL A 301 -11.30 -8.55 5.80
CA VAL A 301 -11.00 -8.77 4.36
C VAL A 301 -11.23 -10.23 3.99
N ILE A 302 -10.69 -11.17 4.77
CA ILE A 302 -10.81 -12.62 4.51
C ILE A 302 -12.27 -13.06 4.54
N ASP A 303 -13.04 -12.62 5.53
CA ASP A 303 -14.46 -12.98 5.65
C ASP A 303 -15.29 -12.43 4.48
N ALA A 304 -15.04 -11.20 4.04
CA ALA A 304 -15.70 -10.63 2.87
C ALA A 304 -15.32 -11.37 1.57
N GLN A 305 -14.05 -11.77 1.43
CA GLN A 305 -13.58 -12.58 0.30
C GLN A 305 -14.23 -13.97 0.29
N ALA A 306 -14.31 -14.64 1.45
CA ALA A 306 -14.96 -15.94 1.60
C ALA A 306 -16.48 -15.87 1.30
N ALA A 307 -17.11 -14.78 1.71
CA ALA A 307 -18.51 -14.48 1.40
C ALA A 307 -18.73 -14.10 -0.08
N LYS A 308 -17.66 -13.94 -0.87
CA LYS A 308 -17.69 -13.48 -2.27
C LYS A 308 -18.36 -12.10 -2.43
N ASP A 309 -18.16 -11.23 -1.44
CA ASP A 309 -18.60 -9.84 -1.44
C ASP A 309 -17.41 -8.91 -1.78
N PRO A 310 -17.17 -8.59 -3.06
CA PRO A 310 -16.03 -7.79 -3.47
C PRO A 310 -16.09 -6.33 -3.00
N ALA A 311 -17.29 -5.76 -2.84
CA ALA A 311 -17.45 -4.39 -2.34
C ALA A 311 -17.04 -4.30 -0.87
N LYS A 312 -17.51 -5.23 -0.05
CA LYS A 312 -17.12 -5.32 1.35
C LYS A 312 -15.63 -5.64 1.50
N ALA A 313 -15.08 -6.52 0.65
CA ALA A 313 -13.64 -6.84 0.66
C ALA A 313 -12.79 -5.60 0.33
N ALA A 314 -13.18 -4.81 -0.66
CA ALA A 314 -12.48 -3.57 -1.02
C ALA A 314 -12.53 -2.54 0.11
N THR A 315 -13.70 -2.35 0.74
CA THR A 315 -13.87 -1.45 1.89
C THR A 315 -13.03 -1.91 3.08
N ALA A 316 -13.07 -3.19 3.43
CA ALA A 316 -12.28 -3.76 4.52
C ALA A 316 -10.76 -3.61 4.26
N LEU A 317 -10.32 -3.84 3.02
CA LEU A 317 -8.91 -3.67 2.66
C LEU A 317 -8.46 -2.21 2.81
N ARG A 318 -9.28 -1.24 2.41
CA ARG A 318 -8.98 0.19 2.62
C ARG A 318 -8.87 0.52 4.11
N SER A 319 -9.76 -0.01 4.95
CA SER A 319 -9.68 0.16 6.42
C SER A 319 -8.40 -0.44 6.98
N ALA A 320 -8.02 -1.65 6.56
CA ALA A 320 -6.80 -2.31 6.99
C ALA A 320 -5.54 -1.51 6.59
N VAL A 321 -5.49 -0.98 5.36
CA VAL A 321 -4.39 -0.11 4.88
C VAL A 321 -4.34 1.20 5.68
N GLY A 322 -5.48 1.82 5.99
CA GLY A 322 -5.57 3.02 6.81
C GLY A 322 -5.05 2.80 8.23
N HIS A 323 -5.44 1.69 8.85
CA HIS A 323 -4.94 1.29 10.18
C HIS A 323 -3.41 1.16 10.19
N MET A 324 -2.81 0.54 9.17
CA MET A 324 -1.35 0.38 9.08
C MET A 324 -0.62 1.73 8.97
N SER A 325 -1.24 2.75 8.39
CA SER A 325 -0.67 4.11 8.37
C SER A 325 -0.60 4.72 9.77
N MET A 326 -1.62 4.51 10.60
CA MET A 326 -1.62 4.97 11.99
C MET A 326 -0.58 4.22 12.82
N THR A 327 -0.47 2.91 12.63
CA THR A 327 0.54 2.06 13.26
C THR A 327 1.96 2.52 12.88
N GLY A 328 2.22 2.76 11.60
CA GLY A 328 3.50 3.25 11.10
C GLY A 328 3.88 4.61 11.72
N LYS A 329 2.92 5.54 11.82
CA LYS A 329 3.12 6.83 12.47
C LYS A 329 3.48 6.69 13.95
N ALA A 330 2.78 5.81 14.69
CA ALA A 330 3.04 5.58 16.10
C ALA A 330 4.44 4.97 16.32
N ILE A 331 4.82 3.96 15.53
CA ILE A 331 6.15 3.34 15.60
C ILE A 331 7.25 4.34 15.23
N ALA A 332 7.10 5.09 14.13
CA ALA A 332 8.08 6.10 13.72
C ALA A 332 8.27 7.16 14.81
N GLY A 333 7.20 7.73 15.33
CA GLY A 333 7.26 8.75 16.39
C GLY A 333 7.96 8.26 17.64
N ALA A 334 7.63 7.05 18.10
CA ALA A 334 8.26 6.44 19.26
C ALA A 334 9.75 6.11 19.01
N THR A 335 10.10 5.73 17.78
CA THR A 335 11.49 5.44 17.41
C THR A 335 12.34 6.71 17.38
N VAL A 336 11.83 7.78 16.80
CA VAL A 336 12.49 9.10 16.82
C VAL A 336 12.65 9.61 18.27
N ALA A 337 11.63 9.45 19.10
CA ALA A 337 11.69 9.83 20.52
C ALA A 337 12.70 9.00 21.34
N LYS A 338 12.95 7.74 20.93
CA LYS A 338 13.93 6.86 21.59
C LYS A 338 15.36 7.16 21.16
N PHE A 339 15.58 7.55 19.93
CA PHE A 339 16.90 7.76 19.31
C PHE A 339 16.98 9.12 18.61
N PRO A 340 16.77 10.24 19.32
CA PRO A 340 16.76 11.57 18.69
C PRO A 340 18.09 11.92 18.00
N GLU A 341 19.19 11.30 18.40
CA GLU A 341 20.52 11.50 17.80
C GLU A 341 20.68 10.82 16.42
N LYS A 342 19.75 9.93 16.04
CA LYS A 342 19.77 9.26 14.72
C LYS A 342 18.95 10.00 13.67
N PHE A 343 18.01 10.83 14.11
CA PHE A 343 16.96 11.46 13.31
C PHE A 343 16.98 13.00 13.46
#